data_71ae8d1f83e7dd5f8df7e756b594e318
#
_entry.id   71ae8d1f83e7dd5f8df7e756b594e318
#
_cell.length_a   1.000
_cell.length_b   1.000
_cell.length_c   1.000
_cell.angle_alpha   90.00
_cell.angle_beta   90.00
_cell.angle_gamma   90.00
#
_symmetry.space_group_name_H-M   'P 1'
#
loop_
_entity.id
_entity.type
_entity.pdbx_description
1 polymer ?
#
loop_
_entity_poly.entity_id
_entity_poly.type
_entity_poly.pdbx_seq_one_letter_code
_entity_poly.pdbx_strand_id
1 'polypeptide(L)'
;MGSTVKPRTAPQTRRAERAERTRRQIVEAATALFDSRGYAATTIEAIAERADVAAVTVYSRFRTKANLLDAILEPAIVGVTDGRDLFDLPEIAEIRQCTDQRAQVRMLARFSRGILQRTAVAHRILRSAAAADQSAAELQRQDARRRAGGQRVYIQMLLANGPLRDGLTAADAAATYSALSTRTLTRCS
;
A
#
# COMPACT_ATOMS: atom_id res chain seq x y z
N MET A 1 -0.71 22.92 25.59
CA MET A 1 -1.35 23.83 24.60
C MET A 1 -2.11 22.96 23.63
N GLY A 2 -3.44 22.84 23.81
CA GLY A 2 -4.30 22.01 22.98
C GLY A 2 -4.58 22.71 21.65
N SER A 3 -4.20 22.10 20.54
CA SER A 3 -4.54 22.55 19.20
C SER A 3 -6.01 22.21 18.95
N THR A 4 -6.89 23.18 19.08
CA THR A 4 -8.33 23.05 18.81
C THR A 4 -8.53 22.96 17.29
N VAL A 5 -8.71 21.76 16.76
CA VAL A 5 -9.09 21.56 15.35
C VAL A 5 -10.49 22.13 15.17
N LYS A 6 -10.60 23.23 14.41
CA LYS A 6 -11.86 23.90 14.11
C LYS A 6 -12.76 22.96 13.30
N PRO A 7 -14.01 22.69 13.71
CA PRO A 7 -14.93 21.82 12.99
C PRO A 7 -15.18 22.39 11.57
N ARG A 8 -15.10 21.50 10.56
CA ARG A 8 -15.33 21.86 9.15
C ARG A 8 -16.82 22.17 8.94
N THR A 9 -17.13 23.21 8.17
CA THR A 9 -18.52 23.55 7.83
C THR A 9 -19.13 22.54 6.85
N ALA A 10 -20.44 22.36 6.82
CA ALA A 10 -21.15 21.43 5.94
C ALA A 10 -20.80 21.57 4.44
N PRO A 11 -20.61 22.77 3.85
CA PRO A 11 -20.14 22.94 2.48
C PRO A 11 -18.71 22.43 2.25
N GLN A 12 -17.82 22.61 3.23
CA GLN A 12 -16.43 22.12 3.18
C GLN A 12 -16.37 20.59 3.23
N THR A 13 -17.26 19.97 4.00
CA THR A 13 -17.39 18.51 4.07
C THR A 13 -17.86 17.92 2.74
N ARG A 14 -18.91 18.47 2.13
CA ARG A 14 -19.43 18.04 0.81
C ARG A 14 -18.38 18.20 -0.30
N ARG A 15 -17.62 19.28 -0.29
CA ARG A 15 -16.53 19.49 -1.27
C ARG A 15 -15.42 18.46 -1.10
N ALA A 16 -15.04 18.12 0.13
CA ALA A 16 -14.05 17.12 0.44
C ALA A 16 -14.52 15.71 0.02
N GLU A 17 -15.77 15.36 0.32
CA GLU A 17 -16.38 14.09 -0.08
C GLU A 17 -16.44 13.93 -1.60
N ARG A 18 -16.81 14.98 -2.33
CA ARG A 18 -16.80 14.97 -3.79
C ARG A 18 -15.38 14.83 -4.33
N ALA A 19 -14.43 15.52 -3.74
CA ALA A 19 -13.02 15.42 -4.11
C ALA A 19 -12.47 14.00 -3.91
N GLU A 20 -12.81 13.35 -2.81
CA GLU A 20 -12.38 11.98 -2.51
C GLU A 20 -13.08 10.96 -3.42
N ARG A 21 -14.35 11.15 -3.74
CA ARG A 21 -15.05 10.32 -4.72
C ARG A 21 -14.37 10.37 -6.09
N THR A 22 -14.06 11.58 -6.57
CA THR A 22 -13.35 11.77 -7.84
C THR A 22 -11.97 11.13 -7.81
N ARG A 23 -11.22 11.25 -6.67
CA ARG A 23 -9.92 10.58 -6.50
C ARG A 23 -10.06 9.07 -6.65
N ARG A 24 -11.03 8.45 -5.99
CA ARG A 24 -11.28 7.01 -6.08
C ARG A 24 -11.63 6.57 -7.50
N GLN A 25 -12.53 7.28 -8.19
CA GLN A 25 -12.89 6.99 -9.58
C GLN A 25 -11.66 6.99 -10.50
N ILE A 26 -10.77 7.97 -10.36
CA ILE A 26 -9.53 8.04 -11.16
C ILE A 26 -8.60 6.86 -10.82
N VAL A 27 -8.42 6.54 -9.54
CA VAL A 27 -7.56 5.42 -9.10
C VAL A 27 -8.10 4.08 -9.61
N GLU A 28 -9.40 3.84 -9.52
CA GLU A 28 -10.06 2.63 -10.05
C GLU A 28 -9.91 2.51 -11.57
N ALA A 29 -10.15 3.61 -12.31
CA ALA A 29 -9.98 3.65 -13.75
C ALA A 29 -8.54 3.37 -14.18
N ALA A 30 -7.57 3.98 -13.49
CA ALA A 30 -6.15 3.78 -13.74
C ALA A 30 -5.71 2.33 -13.43
N THR A 31 -6.16 1.78 -12.30
CA THR A 31 -5.87 0.38 -11.92
C THR A 31 -6.34 -0.57 -13.02
N ALA A 32 -7.58 -0.42 -13.48
CA ALA A 32 -8.15 -1.28 -14.52
C ALA A 32 -7.43 -1.16 -15.86
N LEU A 33 -7.02 0.07 -16.26
CA LEU A 33 -6.31 0.28 -17.51
C LEU A 33 -4.85 -0.18 -17.45
N PHE A 34 -4.16 0.09 -16.35
CA PHE A 34 -2.78 -0.39 -16.16
C PHE A 34 -2.72 -1.92 -16.12
N ASP A 35 -3.71 -2.57 -15.50
CA ASP A 35 -3.77 -4.01 -15.43
C ASP A 35 -4.10 -4.67 -16.78
N SER A 36 -5.04 -4.10 -17.55
CA SER A 36 -5.51 -4.69 -18.82
C SER A 36 -4.66 -4.33 -20.03
N ARG A 37 -4.13 -3.09 -20.11
CA ARG A 37 -3.39 -2.57 -21.28
C ARG A 37 -1.89 -2.40 -21.00
N GLY A 38 -1.48 -2.51 -19.73
CA GLY A 38 -0.12 -2.20 -19.28
C GLY A 38 0.09 -0.70 -19.02
N TYR A 39 1.06 -0.41 -18.16
CA TYR A 39 1.39 0.96 -17.74
C TYR A 39 1.84 1.84 -18.93
N ALA A 40 2.72 1.33 -19.79
CA ALA A 40 3.30 2.13 -20.89
C ALA A 40 2.23 2.56 -21.91
N ALA A 41 1.32 1.67 -22.28
CA ALA A 41 0.28 1.92 -23.28
C ALA A 41 -0.92 2.73 -22.76
N THR A 42 -1.01 2.98 -21.45
CA THR A 42 -2.11 3.74 -20.85
C THR A 42 -1.76 5.22 -20.79
N THR A 43 -2.64 6.09 -21.32
CA THR A 43 -2.50 7.55 -21.27
C THR A 43 -3.37 8.15 -20.18
N ILE A 44 -3.05 9.39 -19.77
CA ILE A 44 -3.88 10.14 -18.80
C ILE A 44 -5.26 10.45 -19.39
N GLU A 45 -5.33 10.68 -20.67
CA GLU A 45 -6.59 10.95 -21.41
C GLU A 45 -7.51 9.72 -21.35
N ALA A 46 -6.99 8.52 -21.57
CA ALA A 46 -7.76 7.28 -21.47
C ALA A 46 -8.24 7.01 -20.04
N ILE A 47 -7.43 7.37 -19.04
CA ILE A 47 -7.83 7.27 -17.63
C ILE A 47 -8.95 8.27 -17.32
N ALA A 48 -8.84 9.51 -17.79
CA ALA A 48 -9.81 10.57 -17.58
C ALA A 48 -11.16 10.22 -18.21
N GLU A 49 -11.14 9.74 -19.46
CA GLU A 49 -12.32 9.24 -20.16
C GLU A 49 -13.02 8.12 -19.37
N ARG A 50 -12.27 7.10 -18.94
CA ARG A 50 -12.82 5.98 -18.18
C ARG A 50 -13.36 6.40 -16.80
N ALA A 51 -12.76 7.42 -16.17
CA ALA A 51 -13.17 7.96 -14.87
C ALA A 51 -14.31 8.99 -14.99
N ASP A 52 -14.76 9.32 -16.19
CA ASP A 52 -15.76 10.38 -16.48
C ASP A 52 -15.36 11.73 -15.87
N VAL A 53 -14.09 12.14 -16.12
CA VAL A 53 -13.55 13.44 -15.67
C VAL A 53 -12.74 14.09 -16.80
N ALA A 54 -12.52 15.40 -16.71
CA ALA A 54 -11.61 16.07 -17.63
C ALA A 54 -10.14 15.67 -17.34
N ALA A 55 -9.31 15.52 -18.38
CA ALA A 55 -7.89 15.18 -18.26
C ALA A 55 -7.14 16.15 -17.34
N VAL A 56 -7.46 17.45 -17.38
CA VAL A 56 -6.90 18.46 -16.48
C VAL A 56 -7.18 18.15 -15.01
N THR A 57 -8.27 17.47 -14.68
CA THR A 57 -8.58 17.03 -13.30
C THR A 57 -7.62 15.95 -12.85
N VAL A 58 -7.25 15.00 -13.72
CA VAL A 58 -6.26 13.97 -13.41
C VAL A 58 -4.88 14.61 -13.22
N TYR A 59 -4.44 15.48 -14.15
CA TYR A 59 -3.16 16.18 -14.06
C TYR A 59 -3.05 17.04 -12.79
N SER A 60 -4.11 17.78 -12.44
CA SER A 60 -4.09 18.65 -11.24
C SER A 60 -3.97 17.86 -9.94
N ARG A 61 -4.47 16.62 -9.90
CA ARG A 61 -4.46 15.77 -8.69
C ARG A 61 -3.20 14.93 -8.56
N PHE A 62 -2.74 14.36 -9.64
CA PHE A 62 -1.68 13.35 -9.59
C PHE A 62 -0.39 13.80 -10.27
N ARG A 63 -0.41 14.83 -11.13
CA ARG A 63 0.72 15.39 -11.88
C ARG A 63 1.40 14.41 -12.84
N THR A 64 1.66 13.17 -12.42
CA THR A 64 2.34 12.14 -13.21
C THR A 64 1.64 10.79 -13.10
N LYS A 65 1.88 9.89 -14.07
CA LYS A 65 1.43 8.48 -13.98
C LYS A 65 2.06 7.75 -12.80
N ALA A 66 3.29 8.06 -12.43
CA ALA A 66 3.96 7.46 -11.28
C ALA A 66 3.29 7.84 -9.95
N ASN A 67 2.89 9.10 -9.78
CA ASN A 67 2.13 9.53 -8.59
C ASN A 67 0.74 8.88 -8.54
N LEU A 68 0.12 8.65 -9.70
CA LEU A 68 -1.15 7.93 -9.77
C LEU A 68 -0.96 6.45 -9.37
N LEU A 69 0.17 5.84 -9.75
CA LEU A 69 0.52 4.47 -9.34
C LEU A 69 0.79 4.38 -7.82
N ASP A 70 1.43 5.37 -7.21
CA ASP A 70 1.59 5.45 -5.76
C ASP A 70 0.23 5.54 -5.05
N ALA A 71 -0.70 6.32 -5.60
CA ALA A 71 -2.07 6.42 -5.11
C ALA A 71 -2.90 5.13 -5.27
N ILE A 72 -2.49 4.19 -6.13
CA ILE A 72 -3.06 2.84 -6.24
C ILE A 72 -2.51 1.93 -5.13
N LEU A 73 -1.23 2.07 -4.78
CA LEU A 73 -0.57 1.23 -3.78
C LEU A 73 -1.05 1.54 -2.35
N GLU A 74 -1.17 2.81 -2.00
CA GLU A 74 -1.48 3.25 -0.65
C GLU A 74 -2.77 2.64 -0.07
N PRO A 75 -3.95 2.73 -0.72
CA PRO A 75 -5.18 2.14 -0.20
C PRO A 75 -5.14 0.61 -0.14
N ALA A 76 -4.42 -0.03 -1.06
CA ALA A 76 -4.29 -1.48 -1.10
C ALA A 76 -3.51 -2.00 0.11
N ILE A 77 -2.52 -1.26 0.60
CA ILE A 77 -1.72 -1.63 1.79
C ILE A 77 -2.57 -1.52 3.06
N VAL A 78 -3.18 -0.38 3.29
CA VAL A 78 -3.92 -0.10 4.53
C VAL A 78 -5.33 -0.71 4.51
N GLY A 79 -5.89 -0.98 3.33
CA GLY A 79 -7.26 -1.50 3.18
C GLY A 79 -8.37 -0.46 3.37
N VAL A 80 -8.03 0.78 3.70
CA VAL A 80 -8.92 1.93 3.87
C VAL A 80 -8.22 3.22 3.41
N THR A 81 -8.99 4.15 2.86
CA THR A 81 -8.48 5.42 2.31
C THR A 81 -8.52 6.58 3.31
N ASP A 82 -8.46 6.30 4.62
CA ASP A 82 -8.63 7.31 5.67
C ASP A 82 -7.31 7.91 6.21
N GLY A 83 -6.17 7.56 5.58
CA GLY A 83 -4.86 8.11 5.94
C GLY A 83 -4.26 7.57 7.23
N ARG A 84 -4.81 6.47 7.79
CA ARG A 84 -4.20 5.79 8.95
C ARG A 84 -2.89 5.12 8.57
N ASP A 85 -1.94 5.11 9.52
CA ASP A 85 -0.75 4.28 9.40
C ASP A 85 -1.13 2.79 9.53
N LEU A 86 -0.42 1.91 8.83
CA LEU A 86 -0.60 0.47 8.93
C LEU A 86 -0.43 -0.03 10.37
N PHE A 87 0.47 0.59 11.12
CA PHE A 87 0.77 0.23 12.51
C PHE A 87 -0.25 0.73 13.52
N ASP A 88 -1.18 1.61 13.12
CA ASP A 88 -2.30 2.10 13.93
C ASP A 88 -3.57 1.25 13.76
N LEU A 89 -3.51 0.21 12.92
CA LEU A 89 -4.64 -0.69 12.73
C LEU A 89 -4.92 -1.53 13.98
N PRO A 90 -6.20 -1.77 14.33
CA PRO A 90 -6.59 -2.60 15.47
C PRO A 90 -5.95 -3.99 15.43
N GLU A 91 -5.84 -4.60 14.27
CA GLU A 91 -5.23 -5.92 14.08
C GLU A 91 -3.75 -5.93 14.48
N ILE A 92 -3.03 -4.84 14.24
CA ILE A 92 -1.62 -4.70 14.67
C ILE A 92 -1.55 -4.51 16.19
N ALA A 93 -2.50 -3.77 16.78
CA ALA A 93 -2.57 -3.64 18.23
C ALA A 93 -2.82 -5.00 18.90
N GLU A 94 -3.72 -5.83 18.35
CA GLU A 94 -3.97 -7.20 18.84
C GLU A 94 -2.71 -8.08 18.72
N ILE A 95 -2.01 -8.03 17.56
CA ILE A 95 -0.76 -8.77 17.35
C ILE A 95 0.30 -8.34 18.39
N ARG A 96 0.39 -7.04 18.68
CA ARG A 96 1.36 -6.50 19.65
C ARG A 96 1.06 -6.94 21.08
N GLN A 97 -0.22 -7.06 21.45
CA GLN A 97 -0.66 -7.48 22.79
C GLN A 97 -0.58 -8.99 23.01
N CYS A 98 -0.48 -9.78 21.95
CA CYS A 98 -0.36 -11.23 22.06
C CYS A 98 0.99 -11.62 22.68
N THR A 99 0.98 -12.35 23.78
CA THR A 99 2.19 -12.79 24.52
C THR A 99 2.66 -14.20 24.12
N ASP A 100 1.83 -15.00 23.48
CA ASP A 100 2.24 -16.30 22.91
C ASP A 100 2.89 -16.06 21.53
N GLN A 101 4.20 -16.22 21.44
CA GLN A 101 4.98 -15.99 20.21
C GLN A 101 4.45 -16.82 19.03
N ARG A 102 4.04 -18.09 19.25
CA ARG A 102 3.51 -18.95 18.16
C ARG A 102 2.15 -18.45 17.67
N ALA A 103 1.28 -18.02 18.58
CA ALA A 103 0.01 -17.40 18.21
C ALA A 103 0.25 -16.09 17.47
N GLN A 104 1.17 -15.26 17.94
CA GLN A 104 1.56 -14.00 17.32
C GLN A 104 2.07 -14.20 15.88
N VAL A 105 2.91 -15.23 15.62
CA VAL A 105 3.35 -15.59 14.25
C VAL A 105 2.16 -15.94 13.36
N ARG A 106 1.19 -16.71 13.88
CA ARG A 106 -0.02 -17.08 13.11
C ARG A 106 -0.88 -15.85 12.78
N MET A 107 -1.04 -14.94 13.73
CA MET A 107 -1.79 -13.68 13.52
C MET A 107 -1.09 -12.81 12.46
N LEU A 108 0.24 -12.63 12.60
CA LEU A 108 1.05 -11.90 11.65
C LEU A 108 1.00 -12.50 10.23
N ALA A 109 1.03 -13.83 10.12
CA ALA A 109 0.93 -14.52 8.83
C ALA A 109 -0.43 -14.28 8.15
N ARG A 110 -1.54 -14.33 8.90
CA ARG A 110 -2.88 -14.01 8.39
C ARG A 110 -2.99 -12.56 7.95
N PHE A 111 -2.53 -11.63 8.77
CA PHE A 111 -2.51 -10.20 8.48
C PHE A 111 -1.70 -9.91 7.20
N SER A 112 -0.48 -10.43 7.13
CA SER A 112 0.41 -10.29 5.97
C SER A 112 -0.20 -10.86 4.69
N ARG A 113 -0.83 -12.05 4.78
CA ARG A 113 -1.53 -12.65 3.65
C ARG A 113 -2.64 -11.73 3.12
N GLY A 114 -3.41 -11.10 4.00
CA GLY A 114 -4.46 -10.15 3.61
C GLY A 114 -3.90 -8.96 2.85
N ILE A 115 -2.78 -8.36 3.32
CA ILE A 115 -2.09 -7.28 2.62
C ILE A 115 -1.59 -7.76 1.24
N LEU A 116 -0.89 -8.90 1.18
CA LEU A 116 -0.33 -9.43 -0.06
C LEU A 116 -1.40 -9.70 -1.11
N GLN A 117 -2.56 -10.22 -0.71
CA GLN A 117 -3.69 -10.45 -1.62
C GLN A 117 -4.26 -9.14 -2.17
N ARG A 118 -4.46 -8.14 -1.31
CA ARG A 118 -4.98 -6.82 -1.75
C ARG A 118 -4.00 -6.07 -2.64
N THR A 119 -2.70 -6.18 -2.38
CA THR A 119 -1.65 -5.44 -3.09
C THR A 119 -1.13 -6.15 -4.34
N ALA A 120 -1.53 -7.39 -4.60
CA ALA A 120 -0.98 -8.22 -5.69
C ALA A 120 -1.07 -7.53 -7.06
N VAL A 121 -2.24 -7.00 -7.42
CA VAL A 121 -2.46 -6.27 -8.68
C VAL A 121 -1.59 -5.01 -8.74
N ALA A 122 -1.60 -4.20 -7.69
CA ALA A 122 -0.82 -2.95 -7.63
C ALA A 122 0.69 -3.21 -7.77
N HIS A 123 1.22 -4.25 -7.10
CA HIS A 123 2.62 -4.62 -7.23
C HIS A 123 2.96 -5.24 -8.60
N ARG A 124 2.03 -5.94 -9.25
CA ARG A 124 2.22 -6.42 -10.63
C ARG A 124 2.35 -5.24 -11.59
N ILE A 125 1.45 -4.27 -11.49
CA ILE A 125 1.50 -3.04 -12.29
C ILE A 125 2.81 -2.28 -12.02
N LEU A 126 3.20 -2.11 -10.76
CA LEU A 126 4.43 -1.41 -10.37
C LEU A 126 5.68 -2.07 -10.97
N ARG A 127 5.78 -3.40 -10.93
CA ARG A 127 6.90 -4.13 -11.56
C ARG A 127 6.97 -3.91 -13.07
N SER A 128 5.83 -3.98 -13.75
CA SER A 128 5.77 -3.73 -15.19
C SER A 128 6.11 -2.28 -15.52
N ALA A 129 5.62 -1.33 -14.74
CA ALA A 129 5.89 0.09 -14.91
C ALA A 129 7.38 0.42 -14.70
N ALA A 130 8.00 -0.16 -13.67
CA ALA A 130 9.40 0.09 -13.33
C ALA A 130 10.40 -0.37 -14.42
N ALA A 131 9.99 -1.31 -15.27
CA ALA A 131 10.79 -1.74 -16.40
C ALA A 131 10.79 -0.71 -17.56
N ALA A 132 9.81 0.22 -17.60
CA ALA A 132 9.60 1.15 -18.70
C ALA A 132 9.70 2.64 -18.30
N ASP A 133 9.70 2.95 -17.01
CA ASP A 133 9.61 4.31 -16.48
C ASP A 133 10.51 4.49 -15.25
N GLN A 134 11.46 5.42 -15.31
CA GLN A 134 12.42 5.68 -14.24
C GLN A 134 11.74 6.15 -12.94
N SER A 135 10.66 6.94 -13.04
CA SER A 135 9.91 7.41 -11.86
C SER A 135 9.18 6.25 -11.18
N ALA A 136 8.64 5.31 -11.97
CA ALA A 136 8.04 4.09 -11.45
C ALA A 136 9.09 3.14 -10.83
N ALA A 137 10.30 3.08 -11.40
CA ALA A 137 11.42 2.33 -10.82
C ALA A 137 11.86 2.92 -9.46
N GLU A 138 11.89 4.25 -9.33
CA GLU A 138 12.16 4.89 -8.04
C GLU A 138 11.05 4.61 -7.03
N LEU A 139 9.78 4.70 -7.44
CA LEU A 139 8.64 4.33 -6.59
C LEU A 139 8.75 2.87 -6.11
N GLN A 140 9.16 1.95 -6.99
CA GLN A 140 9.37 0.55 -6.64
C GLN A 140 10.47 0.38 -5.56
N ARG A 141 11.58 1.13 -5.67
CA ARG A 141 12.64 1.12 -4.65
C ARG A 141 12.16 1.67 -3.32
N GLN A 142 11.39 2.76 -3.34
CA GLN A 142 10.82 3.36 -2.13
C GLN A 142 9.81 2.42 -1.46
N ASP A 143 8.94 1.78 -2.23
CA ASP A 143 8.01 0.78 -1.72
C ASP A 143 8.73 -0.42 -1.10
N ALA A 144 9.79 -0.93 -1.73
CA ALA A 144 10.61 -2.00 -1.18
C ALA A 144 11.27 -1.62 0.16
N ARG A 145 11.76 -0.37 0.28
CA ARG A 145 12.34 0.15 1.54
C ARG A 145 11.27 0.27 2.63
N ARG A 146 10.08 0.80 2.31
CA ARG A 146 8.94 0.89 3.24
C ARG A 146 8.55 -0.49 3.77
N ARG A 147 8.40 -1.48 2.87
CA ARG A 147 8.08 -2.87 3.24
C ARG A 147 9.15 -3.49 4.14
N ALA A 148 10.43 -3.33 3.79
CA ALA A 148 11.53 -3.83 4.61
C ALA A 148 11.56 -3.18 6.01
N GLY A 149 11.21 -1.89 6.11
CA GLY A 149 11.03 -1.19 7.39
C GLY A 149 9.93 -1.83 8.23
N GLY A 150 8.75 -2.01 7.66
CA GLY A 150 7.62 -2.65 8.34
C GLY A 150 7.91 -4.08 8.77
N GLN A 151 8.58 -4.86 7.94
CA GLN A 151 8.98 -6.23 8.27
C GLN A 151 9.91 -6.30 9.48
N ARG A 152 10.84 -5.37 9.61
CA ARG A 152 11.70 -5.27 10.81
C ARG A 152 10.90 -5.01 12.08
N VAL A 153 9.88 -4.14 12.01
CA VAL A 153 8.99 -3.88 13.15
C VAL A 153 8.27 -5.16 13.58
N TYR A 154 7.76 -5.94 12.63
CA TYR A 154 7.12 -7.22 12.96
C TYR A 154 8.07 -8.22 13.62
N ILE A 155 9.32 -8.31 13.15
CA ILE A 155 10.32 -9.18 13.80
C ILE A 155 10.63 -8.71 15.23
N GLN A 156 10.71 -7.40 15.47
CA GLN A 156 10.90 -6.87 16.83
C GLN A 156 9.70 -7.20 17.75
N MET A 157 8.47 -7.15 17.26
CA MET A 157 7.31 -7.58 18.04
C MET A 157 7.39 -9.06 18.44
N LEU A 158 7.86 -9.93 17.54
CA LEU A 158 8.04 -11.36 17.84
C LEU A 158 9.14 -11.59 18.86
N LEU A 159 10.26 -10.87 18.78
CA LEU A 159 11.38 -10.97 19.70
C LEU A 159 11.06 -10.52 21.11
N ALA A 160 10.08 -9.63 21.28
CA ALA A 160 9.61 -9.21 22.60
C ALA A 160 8.95 -10.35 23.40
N ASN A 161 8.48 -11.41 22.72
CA ASN A 161 7.77 -12.55 23.33
C ASN A 161 8.59 -13.85 23.38
N GLY A 162 9.84 -13.82 22.95
CA GLY A 162 10.72 -14.97 23.04
C GLY A 162 11.85 -14.94 22.00
N PRO A 163 12.89 -15.76 22.19
CA PRO A 163 14.00 -15.83 21.26
C PRO A 163 13.59 -16.45 19.92
N LEU A 164 14.34 -16.18 18.89
CA LEU A 164 14.31 -16.96 17.66
C LEU A 164 14.98 -18.31 17.90
N ARG A 165 14.76 -19.24 16.95
CA ARG A 165 15.46 -20.52 16.94
C ARG A 165 16.99 -20.29 16.94
N ASP A 166 17.75 -21.17 17.60
CA ASP A 166 19.19 -21.09 17.67
C ASP A 166 19.85 -20.90 16.31
N GLY A 167 20.81 -20.01 16.25
CA GLY A 167 21.53 -19.66 15.04
C GLY A 167 20.80 -18.69 14.08
N LEU A 168 19.56 -18.27 14.39
CA LEU A 168 18.80 -17.33 13.56
C LEU A 168 18.86 -15.92 14.16
N THR A 169 19.38 -14.96 13.41
CA THR A 169 19.39 -13.53 13.80
C THR A 169 18.09 -12.83 13.42
N ALA A 170 17.82 -11.67 14.01
CA ALA A 170 16.70 -10.81 13.61
C ALA A 170 16.78 -10.40 12.13
N ALA A 171 17.99 -10.21 11.60
CA ALA A 171 18.22 -9.90 10.20
C ALA A 171 17.83 -11.07 9.28
N ASP A 172 18.20 -12.31 9.67
CA ASP A 172 17.84 -13.52 8.91
C ASP A 172 16.33 -13.75 8.92
N ALA A 173 15.67 -13.53 10.05
CA ALA A 173 14.21 -13.62 10.16
C ALA A 173 13.51 -12.57 9.27
N ALA A 174 14.00 -11.33 9.25
CA ALA A 174 13.46 -10.27 8.38
C ALA A 174 13.70 -10.59 6.90
N ALA A 175 14.88 -11.10 6.54
CA ALA A 175 15.19 -11.52 5.17
C ALA A 175 14.29 -12.68 4.72
N THR A 176 14.09 -13.69 5.59
CA THR A 176 13.19 -14.82 5.33
C THR A 176 11.76 -14.35 5.12
N TYR A 177 11.25 -13.47 5.99
CA TYR A 177 9.92 -12.89 5.84
C TYR A 177 9.79 -12.12 4.52
N SER A 178 10.79 -11.32 4.16
CA SER A 178 10.82 -10.58 2.90
C SER A 178 10.78 -11.50 1.68
N ALA A 179 11.58 -12.56 1.69
CA ALA A 179 11.62 -13.54 0.59
C ALA A 179 10.27 -14.25 0.41
N LEU A 180 9.64 -14.68 1.50
CA LEU A 180 8.32 -15.31 1.46
C LEU A 180 7.24 -14.34 0.94
N SER A 181 7.25 -13.09 1.38
CA SER A 181 6.33 -12.06 0.94
C SER A 181 6.48 -11.76 -0.56
N THR A 182 7.70 -11.69 -1.07
CA THR A 182 7.97 -11.44 -2.49
C THR A 182 7.52 -12.61 -3.37
N ARG A 183 7.78 -13.86 -2.96
CA ARG A 183 7.36 -15.07 -3.70
C ARG A 183 5.82 -15.17 -3.79
N THR A 184 5.10 -14.77 -2.75
CA THR A 184 3.63 -14.77 -2.77
C THR A 184 3.09 -13.77 -3.78
N LEU A 185 3.69 -12.58 -3.88
CA LEU A 185 3.32 -11.56 -4.88
C LEU A 185 3.57 -12.01 -6.33
N THR A 186 4.52 -12.93 -6.58
CA THR A 186 4.81 -13.44 -7.92
C THR A 186 3.95 -14.65 -8.31
N ARG A 187 3.39 -15.38 -7.35
CA ARG A 187 2.57 -16.59 -7.61
C ARG A 187 1.07 -16.29 -7.81
N CYS A 188 0.60 -15.12 -7.44
CA CYS A 188 -0.79 -14.66 -7.65
C CYS A 188 -0.96 -13.96 -9.01
N SER A 189 -0.12 -14.29 -10.00
CA SER A 189 -0.15 -13.76 -11.37
C SER A 189 -0.72 -14.79 -12.31
#